data_f12282b7e8625ba7a38bc87d7494dada
#
_entry.id   f12282b7e8625ba7a38bc87d7494dada
#
_cell.length_a   1.000
_cell.length_b   1.000
_cell.length_c   1.000
_cell.angle_alpha   90.00
_cell.angle_beta   90.00
_cell.angle_gamma   90.00
#
_symmetry.space_group_name_H-M   'P 1'
#
loop_
_entity.id
_entity.type
_entity.pdbx_description
1 polymer ?
#
loop_
_entity_poly.entity_id
_entity_poly.type
_entity_poly.pdbx_seq_one_letter_code
_entity_poly.pdbx_strand_id
1 'polypeptide(L)'
;KKIGITAAVILGILAVCYIGFAVFFQSHFCFGTTIDGIKVGGCSTVKVEQLIEEEIGGYELTLVEREDQTETITASQIGAAPVFHGEIEELLADQNAFAWPVILFGKSALELEKTVAFDDTKFSGTIEALSCMQEENQRKPVDASCSGYSAADGYTLVPADYGTTIDETALKNAVAEAVE
;
A
#
# COMPACT_ATOMS: atom_id res chain seq x y z
N LYS A 1 -0.91 -27.35 -54.27
CA LYS A 1 -2.17 -27.68 -53.56
C LYS A 1 -1.92 -28.03 -52.07
N LYS A 2 -0.93 -28.89 -51.73
CA LYS A 2 -0.67 -29.26 -50.31
C LYS A 2 -0.28 -28.08 -49.44
N ILE A 3 0.57 -27.16 -49.91
CA ILE A 3 1.00 -25.97 -49.17
C ILE A 3 -0.19 -25.05 -48.82
N GLY A 4 -1.14 -24.86 -49.76
CA GLY A 4 -2.31 -24.03 -49.50
C GLY A 4 -3.24 -24.63 -48.42
N ILE A 5 -3.41 -25.95 -48.41
CA ILE A 5 -4.20 -26.64 -47.40
C ILE A 5 -3.53 -26.53 -46.03
N THR A 6 -2.22 -26.72 -45.96
CA THR A 6 -1.47 -26.58 -44.69
C THR A 6 -1.56 -25.16 -44.15
N ALA A 7 -1.40 -24.14 -44.98
CA ALA A 7 -1.56 -22.72 -44.59
C ALA A 7 -2.98 -22.43 -44.09
N ALA A 8 -4.03 -22.94 -44.76
CA ALA A 8 -5.41 -22.76 -44.32
C ALA A 8 -5.68 -23.42 -42.96
N VAL A 9 -5.12 -24.61 -42.70
CA VAL A 9 -5.25 -25.29 -41.39
C VAL A 9 -4.55 -24.49 -40.30
N ILE A 10 -3.34 -23.98 -40.56
CA ILE A 10 -2.60 -23.15 -39.55
C ILE A 10 -3.39 -21.88 -39.25
N LEU A 11 -3.89 -21.17 -40.25
CA LEU A 11 -4.73 -19.98 -40.10
C LEU A 11 -6.00 -20.28 -39.28
N GLY A 12 -6.63 -21.42 -39.55
CA GLY A 12 -7.81 -21.87 -38.81
C GLY A 12 -7.50 -22.10 -37.35
N ILE A 13 -6.38 -22.76 -37.01
CA ILE A 13 -5.94 -22.98 -35.62
C ILE A 13 -5.64 -21.63 -34.94
N LEU A 14 -4.92 -20.72 -35.59
CA LEU A 14 -4.61 -19.40 -35.05
C LEU A 14 -5.90 -18.59 -34.78
N ALA A 15 -6.88 -18.66 -35.66
CA ALA A 15 -8.18 -17.99 -35.49
C ALA A 15 -8.93 -18.56 -34.25
N VAL A 16 -8.96 -19.88 -34.12
CA VAL A 16 -9.59 -20.54 -32.96
C VAL A 16 -8.88 -20.16 -31.65
N CYS A 17 -7.55 -20.16 -31.60
CA CYS A 17 -6.78 -19.73 -30.47
C CYS A 17 -7.04 -18.27 -30.14
N TYR A 18 -7.04 -17.38 -31.12
CA TYR A 18 -7.30 -15.96 -30.96
C TYR A 18 -8.67 -15.69 -30.31
N ILE A 19 -9.72 -16.33 -30.87
CA ILE A 19 -11.08 -16.20 -30.31
C ILE A 19 -11.17 -16.82 -28.93
N GLY A 20 -10.54 -17.99 -28.72
CA GLY A 20 -10.51 -18.65 -27.40
C GLY A 20 -9.93 -17.77 -26.31
N PHE A 21 -8.80 -17.12 -26.58
CA PHE A 21 -8.22 -16.15 -25.64
C PHE A 21 -9.10 -14.89 -25.49
N ALA A 22 -9.69 -14.39 -26.58
CA ALA A 22 -10.58 -13.23 -26.47
C ALA A 22 -11.80 -13.52 -25.58
N VAL A 23 -12.36 -14.74 -25.64
CA VAL A 23 -13.45 -15.18 -24.76
C VAL A 23 -12.95 -15.32 -23.31
N PHE A 24 -11.76 -15.89 -23.09
CA PHE A 24 -11.15 -16.02 -21.77
C PHE A 24 -10.95 -14.65 -21.11
N PHE A 25 -10.46 -13.66 -21.85
CA PHE A 25 -10.20 -12.31 -21.34
C PHE A 25 -11.47 -11.46 -21.17
N GLN A 26 -12.65 -11.95 -21.42
CA GLN A 26 -13.90 -11.30 -21.00
C GLN A 26 -14.13 -11.39 -19.47
N SER A 27 -13.49 -12.36 -18.81
CA SER A 27 -13.58 -12.59 -17.36
C SER A 27 -12.24 -12.58 -16.65
N HIS A 28 -11.15 -12.31 -17.38
CA HIS A 28 -9.79 -12.27 -16.86
C HIS A 28 -9.03 -11.11 -17.50
N PHE A 29 -8.12 -10.52 -16.74
CA PHE A 29 -7.24 -9.46 -17.26
C PHE A 29 -6.30 -10.01 -18.34
N CYS A 30 -6.06 -9.23 -19.39
CA CYS A 30 -5.13 -9.60 -20.47
C CYS A 30 -3.71 -9.80 -19.92
N PHE A 31 -2.98 -10.75 -20.51
CA PHE A 31 -1.57 -10.94 -20.16
C PHE A 31 -0.79 -9.66 -20.41
N GLY A 32 0.09 -9.31 -19.46
CA GLY A 32 0.88 -8.08 -19.49
C GLY A 32 0.21 -6.89 -18.80
N THR A 33 -1.01 -7.06 -18.24
CA THR A 33 -1.67 -6.03 -17.42
C THR A 33 -1.10 -6.01 -16.01
N THR A 34 -0.91 -4.80 -15.50
CA THR A 34 -0.59 -4.51 -14.10
C THR A 34 -1.61 -3.51 -13.55
N ILE A 35 -1.95 -3.62 -12.28
CA ILE A 35 -2.73 -2.64 -11.52
C ILE A 35 -1.84 -2.17 -10.38
N ASP A 36 -1.52 -0.87 -10.33
CA ASP A 36 -0.58 -0.25 -9.37
C ASP A 36 0.75 -1.01 -9.24
N GLY A 37 1.26 -1.55 -10.35
CA GLY A 37 2.48 -2.34 -10.38
C GLY A 37 2.32 -3.83 -10.07
N ILE A 38 1.17 -4.26 -9.52
CA ILE A 38 0.84 -5.66 -9.26
C ILE A 38 0.51 -6.36 -10.58
N LYS A 39 1.13 -7.51 -10.84
CA LYS A 39 0.89 -8.28 -12.08
C LYS A 39 -0.42 -9.05 -11.97
N VAL A 40 -1.41 -8.64 -12.76
CA VAL A 40 -2.76 -9.23 -12.75
C VAL A 40 -3.11 -9.99 -14.03
N GLY A 41 -2.19 -10.07 -14.99
CA GLY A 41 -2.43 -10.75 -16.28
C GLY A 41 -2.84 -12.20 -16.10
N GLY A 42 -4.01 -12.57 -16.66
CA GLY A 42 -4.61 -13.90 -16.53
C GLY A 42 -5.42 -14.12 -15.24
N CYS A 43 -5.51 -13.12 -14.36
CA CYS A 43 -6.28 -13.20 -13.13
C CYS A 43 -7.75 -12.77 -13.38
N SER A 44 -8.68 -13.38 -12.63
CA SER A 44 -10.06 -12.89 -12.48
C SER A 44 -10.11 -11.73 -11.48
N THR A 45 -11.24 -11.00 -11.41
CA THR A 45 -11.44 -9.90 -10.44
C THR A 45 -11.21 -10.36 -9.01
N VAL A 46 -11.80 -11.48 -8.61
CA VAL A 46 -11.62 -12.07 -7.26
C VAL A 46 -10.14 -12.38 -6.95
N LYS A 47 -9.37 -12.85 -7.95
CA LYS A 47 -7.94 -13.10 -7.71
C LYS A 47 -7.15 -11.80 -7.61
N VAL A 48 -7.56 -10.75 -8.33
CA VAL A 48 -6.96 -9.42 -8.22
C VAL A 48 -7.22 -8.80 -6.84
N GLU A 49 -8.45 -8.90 -6.32
CA GLU A 49 -8.78 -8.48 -4.96
C GLU A 49 -7.84 -9.14 -3.94
N GLN A 50 -7.69 -10.47 -4.01
CA GLN A 50 -6.77 -11.20 -3.13
C GLN A 50 -5.32 -10.73 -3.22
N LEU A 51 -4.83 -10.42 -4.42
CA LEU A 51 -3.45 -9.93 -4.61
C LEU A 51 -3.26 -8.55 -3.98
N ILE A 52 -4.28 -7.69 -4.09
CA ILE A 52 -4.26 -6.35 -3.45
C ILE A 52 -4.36 -6.49 -1.93
N GLU A 53 -5.21 -7.39 -1.42
CA GLU A 53 -5.29 -7.69 0.02
C GLU A 53 -3.95 -8.19 0.57
N GLU A 54 -3.27 -9.09 -0.15
CA GLU A 54 -1.94 -9.60 0.21
C GLU A 54 -0.90 -8.47 0.25
N GLU A 55 -0.92 -7.55 -0.72
CA GLU A 55 -0.01 -6.41 -0.79
C GLU A 55 -0.23 -5.45 0.38
N ILE A 56 -1.50 -5.08 0.65
CA ILE A 56 -1.85 -4.22 1.78
C ILE A 56 -1.55 -4.91 3.11
N GLY A 57 -1.85 -6.21 3.22
CA GLY A 57 -1.54 -6.99 4.42
C GLY A 57 -0.05 -7.08 4.75
N GLY A 58 0.82 -6.95 3.75
CA GLY A 58 2.27 -6.87 3.90
C GLY A 58 2.83 -5.47 4.20
N TYR A 59 1.97 -4.45 4.22
CA TYR A 59 2.42 -3.07 4.45
C TYR A 59 2.89 -2.86 5.90
N GLU A 60 4.01 -2.17 6.03
CA GLU A 60 4.62 -1.78 7.30
C GLU A 60 4.91 -0.28 7.31
N LEU A 61 4.37 0.42 8.27
CA LEU A 61 4.64 1.84 8.53
C LEU A 61 5.70 1.96 9.59
N THR A 62 6.83 2.58 9.26
CA THR A 62 7.88 2.89 10.24
C THR A 62 7.70 4.30 10.78
N LEU A 63 7.47 4.40 12.07
CA LEU A 63 7.49 5.67 12.82
C LEU A 63 8.93 6.02 13.17
N VAL A 64 9.33 7.23 12.84
CA VAL A 64 10.63 7.77 13.22
C VAL A 64 10.40 8.81 14.32
N GLU A 65 10.93 8.53 15.50
CA GLU A 65 10.78 9.35 16.69
C GLU A 65 12.01 10.24 16.89
N ARG A 66 11.95 11.08 17.91
CA ARG A 66 13.13 11.84 18.35
C ARG A 66 14.24 10.90 18.79
N GLU A 67 15.48 11.34 18.62
CA GLU A 67 16.68 10.57 18.97
C GLU A 67 16.84 9.31 18.10
N ASP A 68 16.28 9.35 16.85
CA ASP A 68 16.38 8.27 15.85
C ASP A 68 15.83 6.92 16.33
N GLN A 69 14.94 6.92 17.33
CA GLN A 69 14.19 5.73 17.68
C GLN A 69 13.18 5.42 16.61
N THR A 70 12.91 4.13 16.39
CA THR A 70 11.94 3.69 15.38
C THR A 70 11.02 2.62 15.94
N GLU A 71 9.74 2.75 15.63
CA GLU A 71 8.73 1.72 15.86
C GLU A 71 8.02 1.38 14.55
N THR A 72 7.51 0.17 14.44
CA THR A 72 6.83 -0.28 13.22
C THR A 72 5.39 -0.68 13.54
N ILE A 73 4.47 -0.19 12.72
CA ILE A 73 3.06 -0.56 12.73
C ILE A 73 2.80 -1.39 11.47
N THR A 74 2.27 -2.60 11.62
CA THR A 74 1.88 -3.44 10.49
C THR A 74 0.40 -3.25 10.15
N ALA A 75 0.05 -3.44 8.88
CA ALA A 75 -1.34 -3.40 8.42
C ALA A 75 -2.26 -4.34 9.24
N SER A 76 -1.77 -5.52 9.60
CA SER A 76 -2.52 -6.49 10.40
C SER A 76 -2.82 -6.01 11.83
N GLN A 77 -1.91 -5.24 12.45
CA GLN A 77 -2.11 -4.69 13.79
C GLN A 77 -3.25 -3.68 13.82
N ILE A 78 -3.40 -2.86 12.78
CA ILE A 78 -4.48 -1.87 12.66
C ILE A 78 -5.71 -2.40 11.94
N GLY A 79 -5.66 -3.65 11.45
CA GLY A 79 -6.75 -4.26 10.68
C GLY A 79 -6.99 -3.56 9.34
N ALA A 80 -5.92 -3.05 8.72
CA ALA A 80 -6.01 -2.41 7.41
C ALA A 80 -6.43 -3.41 6.35
N ALA A 81 -7.43 -3.04 5.55
CA ALA A 81 -7.94 -3.85 4.44
C ALA A 81 -8.42 -2.93 3.31
N PRO A 82 -8.27 -3.33 2.05
CA PRO A 82 -8.86 -2.59 0.95
C PRO A 82 -10.38 -2.71 0.97
N VAL A 83 -11.05 -1.67 0.53
CA VAL A 83 -12.51 -1.67 0.32
C VAL A 83 -12.75 -1.50 -1.17
N PHE A 84 -13.41 -2.48 -1.78
CA PHE A 84 -13.77 -2.46 -3.19
C PHE A 84 -15.27 -2.20 -3.36
N HIS A 85 -15.62 -1.33 -4.31
CA HIS A 85 -17.01 -0.98 -4.64
C HIS A 85 -17.35 -1.35 -6.09
N GLY A 86 -16.53 -2.21 -6.73
CA GLY A 86 -16.70 -2.66 -8.10
C GLY A 86 -15.70 -2.06 -9.09
N GLU A 87 -14.69 -1.32 -8.61
CA GLU A 87 -13.69 -0.67 -9.45
C GLU A 87 -12.88 -1.69 -10.27
N ILE A 88 -12.61 -2.87 -9.72
CA ILE A 88 -11.87 -3.93 -10.41
C ILE A 88 -12.71 -4.52 -11.55
N GLU A 89 -14.01 -4.68 -11.33
CA GLU A 89 -14.97 -5.10 -12.36
C GLU A 89 -15.08 -4.06 -13.47
N GLU A 90 -15.09 -2.77 -13.13
CA GLU A 90 -15.09 -1.67 -14.11
C GLU A 90 -13.82 -1.68 -14.95
N LEU A 91 -12.65 -1.82 -14.34
CA LEU A 91 -11.38 -1.94 -15.07
C LEU A 91 -11.36 -3.14 -16.02
N LEU A 92 -11.95 -4.27 -15.61
CA LEU A 92 -12.07 -5.45 -16.46
C LEU A 92 -13.07 -5.22 -17.61
N ALA A 93 -14.19 -4.53 -17.34
CA ALA A 93 -15.21 -4.24 -18.34
C ALA A 93 -14.72 -3.26 -19.43
N ASP A 94 -13.87 -2.32 -19.04
CA ASP A 94 -13.24 -1.35 -19.94
C ASP A 94 -12.14 -1.98 -20.81
N GLN A 95 -11.68 -3.18 -20.45
CA GLN A 95 -10.67 -3.90 -21.20
C GLN A 95 -11.21 -4.38 -22.55
N ASN A 96 -10.51 -4.07 -23.64
CA ASN A 96 -10.79 -4.69 -24.91
C ASN A 96 -10.16 -6.09 -25.01
N ALA A 97 -10.95 -7.13 -24.73
CA ALA A 97 -10.52 -8.52 -24.75
C ALA A 97 -9.93 -8.97 -26.11
N PHE A 98 -10.35 -8.36 -27.23
CA PHE A 98 -9.81 -8.66 -28.57
C PHE A 98 -8.45 -7.99 -28.82
N ALA A 99 -8.05 -7.02 -28.01
CA ALA A 99 -6.74 -6.39 -28.09
C ALA A 99 -5.64 -7.14 -27.33
N TRP A 100 -5.93 -8.34 -26.80
CA TRP A 100 -4.99 -9.11 -25.98
C TRP A 100 -3.58 -9.29 -26.59
N PRO A 101 -3.41 -9.49 -27.93
CA PRO A 101 -2.05 -9.61 -28.48
C PRO A 101 -1.25 -8.31 -28.39
N VAL A 102 -1.94 -7.16 -28.52
CA VAL A 102 -1.30 -5.84 -28.40
C VAL A 102 -0.90 -5.58 -26.94
N ILE A 103 -1.77 -5.92 -26.01
CA ILE A 103 -1.52 -5.75 -24.56
C ILE A 103 -0.36 -6.65 -24.11
N LEU A 104 -0.31 -7.89 -24.60
CA LEU A 104 0.77 -8.83 -24.28
C LEU A 104 2.17 -8.26 -24.61
N PHE A 105 2.30 -7.59 -25.75
CA PHE A 105 3.58 -7.01 -26.19
C PHE A 105 3.77 -5.55 -25.75
N GLY A 106 2.69 -4.78 -25.64
CA GLY A 106 2.70 -3.37 -25.29
C GLY A 106 2.69 -3.09 -23.80
N LYS A 107 2.28 -4.05 -22.97
CA LYS A 107 1.93 -3.92 -21.56
C LYS A 107 0.78 -2.94 -21.33
N SER A 108 0.02 -3.14 -20.27
CA SER A 108 -1.05 -2.25 -19.83
C SER A 108 -0.84 -1.99 -18.34
N ALA A 109 -0.61 -0.73 -17.98
CA ALA A 109 -0.56 -0.29 -16.58
C ALA A 109 -1.87 0.44 -16.28
N LEU A 110 -2.60 -0.06 -15.31
CA LEU A 110 -3.84 0.52 -14.81
C LEU A 110 -3.59 1.06 -13.41
N GLU A 111 -4.30 2.09 -13.06
CA GLU A 111 -4.32 2.66 -11.71
C GLU A 111 -5.69 2.38 -11.09
N LEU A 112 -5.70 2.05 -9.81
CA LEU A 112 -6.91 1.78 -9.04
C LEU A 112 -7.02 2.80 -7.93
N GLU A 113 -8.12 3.55 -7.90
CA GLU A 113 -8.46 4.35 -6.72
C GLU A 113 -8.86 3.39 -5.60
N LYS A 114 -7.96 3.23 -4.62
CA LYS A 114 -8.18 2.36 -3.47
C LYS A 114 -8.61 3.18 -2.28
N THR A 115 -9.61 2.68 -1.56
CA THR A 115 -9.90 3.11 -0.21
C THR A 115 -9.43 2.02 0.74
N VAL A 116 -8.52 2.38 1.65
CA VAL A 116 -8.09 1.48 2.73
C VAL A 116 -8.91 1.81 3.96
N ALA A 117 -9.61 0.83 4.50
CA ALA A 117 -10.27 0.95 5.79
C ALA A 117 -9.44 0.23 6.85
N PHE A 118 -9.52 0.69 8.09
CA PHE A 118 -8.91 0.04 9.25
C PHE A 118 -9.92 -0.10 10.39
N ASP A 119 -9.64 -1.03 11.29
CA ASP A 119 -10.47 -1.26 12.47
C ASP A 119 -10.13 -0.23 13.55
N ASP A 120 -11.05 0.68 13.86
CA ASP A 120 -10.85 1.77 14.83
C ASP A 120 -10.38 1.27 16.20
N THR A 121 -10.87 0.10 16.64
CA THR A 121 -10.51 -0.49 17.93
C THR A 121 -9.07 -0.99 17.91
N LYS A 122 -8.70 -1.73 16.85
CA LYS A 122 -7.33 -2.21 16.67
C LYS A 122 -6.37 -1.06 16.46
N PHE A 123 -6.75 -0.07 15.64
CA PHE A 123 -5.96 1.12 15.37
C PHE A 123 -5.64 1.87 16.67
N SER A 124 -6.67 2.24 17.45
CA SER A 124 -6.48 2.93 18.73
C SER A 124 -5.64 2.11 19.71
N GLY A 125 -5.93 0.81 19.85
CA GLY A 125 -5.17 -0.06 20.74
C GLY A 125 -3.70 -0.23 20.30
N THR A 126 -3.43 -0.25 19.00
CA THR A 126 -2.04 -0.31 18.47
C THR A 126 -1.28 0.96 18.78
N ILE A 127 -1.89 2.14 18.57
CA ILE A 127 -1.26 3.42 18.90
C ILE A 127 -0.97 3.52 20.40
N GLU A 128 -1.93 3.17 21.26
CA GLU A 128 -1.76 3.20 22.71
C GLU A 128 -0.67 2.22 23.21
N ALA A 129 -0.44 1.13 22.48
CA ALA A 129 0.57 0.13 22.83
C ALA A 129 2.00 0.49 22.37
N LEU A 130 2.18 1.54 21.56
CA LEU A 130 3.50 1.98 21.13
C LEU A 130 4.37 2.35 22.33
N SER A 131 5.65 2.05 22.23
CA SER A 131 6.63 2.36 23.30
C SER A 131 6.71 3.86 23.54
N CYS A 132 6.66 4.67 22.50
CA CYS A 132 6.68 6.13 22.58
C CYS A 132 5.46 6.72 23.32
N MET A 133 4.33 5.99 23.38
CA MET A 133 3.13 6.41 24.10
C MET A 133 3.16 6.06 25.61
N GLN A 134 4.08 5.21 26.04
CA GLN A 134 4.19 4.83 27.47
C GLN A 134 4.78 5.99 28.29
N GLU A 135 4.13 6.35 29.40
CA GLU A 135 4.57 7.48 30.24
C GLU A 135 6.02 7.33 30.73
N GLU A 136 6.47 6.10 30.98
CA GLU A 136 7.83 5.78 31.43
C GLU A 136 8.91 6.10 30.38
N ASN A 137 8.53 6.13 29.09
CA ASN A 137 9.43 6.42 27.97
C ASN A 137 9.38 7.90 27.55
N GLN A 138 8.46 8.67 28.14
CA GLN A 138 8.29 10.09 27.82
C GLN A 138 9.03 10.99 28.79
N ARG A 139 9.73 11.99 28.24
CA ARG A 139 10.31 13.10 29.01
C ARG A 139 9.48 14.35 28.76
N LYS A 140 9.10 15.01 29.84
CA LYS A 140 8.43 16.31 29.78
C LYS A 140 9.40 17.39 29.28
N PRO A 141 8.95 18.35 28.47
CA PRO A 141 9.77 19.47 28.08
C PRO A 141 10.18 20.30 29.32
N VAL A 142 11.39 20.81 29.30
CA VAL A 142 11.93 21.68 30.34
C VAL A 142 12.49 22.93 29.67
N ASP A 143 12.07 24.09 30.15
CA ASP A 143 12.54 25.37 29.64
C ASP A 143 14.03 25.60 29.94
N ALA A 144 14.67 26.41 29.10
CA ALA A 144 16.01 26.87 29.32
C ALA A 144 16.09 27.67 30.66
N SER A 145 17.11 27.44 31.40
CA SER A 145 17.31 28.09 32.70
C SER A 145 18.75 28.54 32.88
N CYS A 146 18.98 29.36 33.88
CA CYS A 146 20.35 29.69 34.35
C CYS A 146 20.69 28.83 35.56
N SER A 147 21.91 28.31 35.58
CA SER A 147 22.46 27.66 36.76
C SER A 147 22.56 28.65 37.94
N GLY A 148 22.66 28.12 39.15
CA GLY A 148 23.09 28.93 40.27
C GLY A 148 24.48 29.54 40.03
N TYR A 149 24.79 30.66 40.71
CA TYR A 149 26.11 31.29 40.64
C TYR A 149 27.20 30.37 41.21
N SER A 150 28.26 30.17 40.44
CA SER A 150 29.49 29.51 40.85
C SER A 150 30.64 30.51 40.82
N ALA A 151 31.52 30.51 41.83
CA ALA A 151 32.70 31.39 41.84
C ALA A 151 33.72 31.06 40.74
N ALA A 152 33.69 29.84 40.20
CA ALA A 152 34.57 29.39 39.16
C ALA A 152 34.04 29.75 37.73
N ASP A 153 32.71 29.55 37.50
CA ASP A 153 32.13 29.60 36.16
C ASP A 153 31.07 30.72 35.98
N GLY A 154 30.71 31.41 37.06
CA GLY A 154 29.63 32.39 37.06
C GLY A 154 28.26 31.75 36.93
N TYR A 155 27.40 32.34 36.10
CA TYR A 155 26.13 31.76 35.68
C TYR A 155 26.32 30.98 34.37
N THR A 156 25.82 29.76 34.30
CA THR A 156 25.84 28.93 33.11
C THR A 156 24.43 28.79 32.55
N LEU A 157 24.27 28.91 31.23
CA LEU A 157 23.00 28.66 30.58
C LEU A 157 22.77 27.15 30.49
N VAL A 158 21.65 26.69 31.05
CA VAL A 158 21.16 25.33 30.88
C VAL A 158 20.18 25.35 29.69
N PRO A 159 20.48 24.68 28.56
CA PRO A 159 19.59 24.69 27.41
C PRO A 159 18.25 24.03 27.72
N ALA A 160 17.24 24.38 26.95
CA ALA A 160 15.93 23.71 27.00
C ALA A 160 16.05 22.25 26.57
N ASP A 161 15.30 21.38 27.24
CA ASP A 161 15.00 20.02 26.76
C ASP A 161 13.60 20.03 26.18
N TYR A 162 13.47 19.75 24.88
CA TYR A 162 12.18 19.71 24.20
C TYR A 162 11.32 18.49 24.59
N GLY A 163 11.90 17.56 25.36
CA GLY A 163 11.23 16.34 25.80
C GLY A 163 10.85 15.41 24.64
N THR A 164 10.12 14.35 24.97
CA THR A 164 9.62 13.33 24.02
C THR A 164 8.12 13.08 24.17
N THR A 165 7.39 13.98 24.84
CA THR A 165 5.94 13.87 24.99
C THR A 165 5.26 13.96 23.64
N ILE A 166 4.33 13.04 23.36
CA ILE A 166 3.62 12.92 22.10
C ILE A 166 2.15 13.30 22.31
N ASP A 167 1.59 14.05 21.37
CA ASP A 167 0.15 14.28 21.26
C ASP A 167 -0.48 13.06 20.55
N GLU A 168 -1.26 12.29 21.28
CA GLU A 168 -1.93 11.08 20.79
C GLU A 168 -2.84 11.38 19.60
N THR A 169 -3.59 12.48 19.66
CA THR A 169 -4.50 12.86 18.57
C THR A 169 -3.74 13.21 17.30
N ALA A 170 -2.65 13.96 17.44
CA ALA A 170 -1.80 14.31 16.31
C ALA A 170 -1.13 13.06 15.70
N LEU A 171 -0.67 12.12 16.55
CA LEU A 171 -0.09 10.86 16.09
C LEU A 171 -1.13 10.00 15.35
N LYS A 172 -2.33 9.83 15.93
CA LYS A 172 -3.42 9.08 15.28
C LYS A 172 -3.75 9.64 13.89
N ASN A 173 -3.87 10.96 13.78
CA ASN A 173 -4.14 11.60 12.49
C ASN A 173 -3.01 11.41 11.49
N ALA A 174 -1.75 11.56 11.92
CA ALA A 174 -0.61 11.38 11.04
C ALA A 174 -0.45 9.93 10.55
N VAL A 175 -0.72 8.94 11.41
CA VAL A 175 -0.70 7.52 11.02
C VAL A 175 -1.85 7.20 10.08
N ALA A 176 -3.07 7.71 10.32
CA ALA A 176 -4.20 7.52 9.43
C ALA A 176 -3.91 8.09 8.03
N GLU A 177 -3.41 9.33 7.95
CA GLU A 177 -3.04 9.97 6.67
C GLU A 177 -1.92 9.22 5.93
N ALA A 178 -1.02 8.56 6.65
CA ALA A 178 0.08 7.82 6.03
C ALA A 178 -0.34 6.44 5.50
N VAL A 179 -1.47 5.91 5.96
CA VAL A 179 -2.00 4.59 5.56
C VAL A 179 -3.02 4.72 4.42
N GLU A 180 -3.67 5.87 4.25
CA GLU A 180 -4.57 6.18 3.13
C GLU A 180 -3.80 6.35 1.80
#